data_1ba61409fc9a61807cb9714b6669019a
#
_entry.id   1ba61409fc9a61807cb9714b6669019a
#
_cell.length_a   1.000
_cell.length_b   1.000
_cell.length_c   1.000
_cell.angle_alpha   90.00
_cell.angle_beta   90.00
_cell.angle_gamma   90.00
#
_symmetry.space_group_name_H-M   'P 1'
#
loop_
_entity.id
_entity.type
_entity.pdbx_description
1 polymer ?
#
loop_
_entity_poly.entity_id
_entity_poly.type
_entity_poly.pdbx_seq_one_letter_code
_entity_poly.pdbx_strand_id
1 'polypeptide(L)'
;MTATIIDTDLLTQARSAVETAQGVIHTGIATAKESGTADQDQQLVYSLAHAASAAAMAESALTYAQTGDDEARLAHVFIGRQLTDLASMLWARSSDWGVEPSALDATRAYAAQVTAPAFVGLAAAAPGSANLPDDLAMVATTFRQFANERVAPYAEAIHRHDLDIPQEIIDGVAELGCFGLSIPEEYGGSASGSEDDYMAMVIATEELSTASLGAGGSLITRPEILARAIEAGGTDEQKQQWLPAIASGETLCAVAVTEPDFGSDVANLKVSASPEEGGWRINGVKTWCTFAGRANALMVLARTNPDPEAKHRGLSLFVVDKPSDDGHDFRHEVNGGTLEGRAIATLGYRGMHSFEVSFTDWFVPAANLIGGEEGLGRGFYLQMAGFENGRIQTAA
;
A
#
# COMPACT_ATOMS: atom_id res chain seq x y z
N MET A 1 11.54 -39.07 -13.05
CA MET A 1 10.89 -37.88 -13.65
C MET A 1 9.51 -38.34 -14.11
N THR A 2 8.50 -38.17 -13.28
CA THR A 2 7.10 -38.27 -13.67
C THR A 2 6.79 -37.06 -14.52
N ALA A 3 6.37 -37.25 -15.75
CA ALA A 3 5.95 -36.16 -16.61
C ALA A 3 4.82 -35.40 -15.95
N THR A 4 4.98 -34.10 -15.81
CA THR A 4 3.94 -33.17 -15.33
C THR A 4 2.77 -33.27 -16.30
N ILE A 5 1.63 -33.75 -15.82
CA ILE A 5 0.39 -33.84 -16.61
C ILE A 5 -0.52 -32.73 -16.10
N ILE A 6 -0.32 -31.51 -16.60
CA ILE A 6 -1.30 -30.44 -16.40
C ILE A 6 -2.61 -30.91 -17.04
N ASP A 7 -3.70 -30.93 -16.26
CA ASP A 7 -5.03 -31.26 -16.77
C ASP A 7 -5.51 -30.14 -17.71
N THR A 8 -5.27 -30.29 -19.01
CA THR A 8 -5.61 -29.31 -20.03
C THR A 8 -7.10 -29.07 -20.17
N ASP A 9 -7.92 -30.05 -19.80
CA ASP A 9 -9.39 -29.91 -19.82
C ASP A 9 -9.84 -29.01 -18.65
N LEU A 10 -9.31 -29.23 -17.46
CA LEU A 10 -9.60 -28.38 -16.29
C LEU A 10 -9.08 -26.94 -16.48
N LEU A 11 -7.91 -26.76 -17.11
CA LEU A 11 -7.40 -25.44 -17.43
C LEU A 11 -8.28 -24.70 -18.45
N THR A 12 -8.81 -25.43 -19.44
CA THR A 12 -9.77 -24.86 -20.42
C THR A 12 -11.07 -24.42 -19.74
N GLN A 13 -11.58 -25.23 -18.80
CA GLN A 13 -12.77 -24.87 -18.01
C GLN A 13 -12.48 -23.64 -17.12
N ALA A 14 -11.31 -23.57 -16.50
CA ALA A 14 -10.90 -22.42 -15.70
C ALA A 14 -10.88 -21.12 -16.54
N ARG A 15 -10.29 -21.15 -17.72
CA ARG A 15 -10.25 -20.02 -18.66
C ARG A 15 -11.65 -19.54 -19.04
N SER A 16 -12.51 -20.46 -19.45
CA SER A 16 -13.90 -20.14 -19.79
C SER A 16 -14.67 -19.55 -18.60
N ALA A 17 -14.41 -20.03 -17.39
CA ALA A 17 -15.04 -19.52 -16.18
C ALA A 17 -14.54 -18.11 -15.83
N VAL A 18 -13.25 -17.81 -15.98
CA VAL A 18 -12.68 -16.47 -15.80
C VAL A 18 -13.23 -15.49 -16.83
N GLU A 19 -13.29 -15.88 -18.12
CA GLU A 19 -13.88 -15.06 -19.19
C GLU A 19 -15.35 -14.73 -18.90
N THR A 20 -16.13 -15.71 -18.41
CA THR A 20 -17.52 -15.50 -18.00
C THR A 20 -17.62 -14.48 -16.87
N ALA A 21 -16.77 -14.60 -15.83
CA ALA A 21 -16.73 -13.66 -14.71
C ALA A 21 -16.35 -12.25 -15.16
N GLN A 22 -15.35 -12.11 -16.02
CA GLN A 22 -14.93 -10.83 -16.60
C GLN A 22 -16.09 -10.16 -17.39
N GLY A 23 -16.83 -10.94 -18.18
CA GLY A 23 -17.99 -10.44 -18.90
C GLY A 23 -19.09 -9.88 -17.99
N VAL A 24 -19.38 -10.58 -16.88
CA VAL A 24 -20.31 -10.12 -15.84
C VAL A 24 -19.83 -8.81 -15.20
N ILE A 25 -18.56 -8.75 -14.84
CA ILE A 25 -17.96 -7.57 -14.20
C ILE A 25 -17.97 -6.36 -15.14
N HIS A 26 -17.60 -6.55 -16.41
CA HIS A 26 -17.63 -5.49 -17.42
C HIS A 26 -19.04 -4.93 -17.61
N THR A 27 -20.06 -5.80 -17.63
CA THR A 27 -21.47 -5.38 -17.69
C THR A 27 -21.84 -4.54 -16.47
N GLY A 28 -21.46 -4.98 -15.26
CA GLY A 28 -21.72 -4.25 -14.03
C GLY A 28 -21.07 -2.86 -14.00
N ILE A 29 -19.82 -2.76 -14.46
CA ILE A 29 -19.11 -1.47 -14.57
C ILE A 29 -19.80 -0.54 -15.57
N ALA A 30 -20.21 -1.06 -16.75
CA ALA A 30 -20.92 -0.29 -17.75
C ALA A 30 -22.27 0.22 -17.21
N THR A 31 -23.06 -0.66 -16.58
CA THR A 31 -24.35 -0.32 -15.96
C THR A 31 -24.21 0.77 -14.89
N ALA A 32 -23.21 0.67 -14.00
CA ALA A 32 -22.95 1.66 -12.97
C ALA A 32 -22.55 3.03 -13.56
N LYS A 33 -21.80 3.04 -14.67
CA LYS A 33 -21.42 4.28 -15.37
C LYS A 33 -22.62 4.91 -16.08
N GLU A 34 -23.41 4.13 -16.79
CA GLU A 34 -24.56 4.62 -17.57
C GLU A 34 -25.69 5.16 -16.66
N SER A 35 -25.93 4.52 -15.53
CA SER A 35 -26.93 4.95 -14.56
C SER A 35 -26.51 6.15 -13.73
N GLY A 36 -25.23 6.54 -13.75
CA GLY A 36 -24.68 7.60 -12.92
C GLY A 36 -24.71 7.28 -11.42
N THR A 37 -24.87 6.00 -11.04
CA THR A 37 -24.97 5.58 -9.64
C THR A 37 -23.62 5.46 -8.94
N ALA A 38 -22.52 5.59 -9.68
CA ALA A 38 -21.16 5.41 -9.11
C ALA A 38 -20.89 6.32 -7.91
N ASP A 39 -21.37 7.57 -7.92
CA ASP A 39 -21.21 8.50 -6.80
C ASP A 39 -22.27 8.33 -5.70
N GLN A 40 -23.35 7.60 -5.97
CA GLN A 40 -24.49 7.46 -5.08
C GLN A 40 -24.52 6.11 -4.35
N ASP A 41 -24.06 5.04 -5.00
CA ASP A 41 -23.98 3.69 -4.44
C ASP A 41 -22.50 3.23 -4.33
N GLN A 42 -21.83 3.75 -3.31
CA GLN A 42 -20.43 3.38 -3.02
C GLN A 42 -20.25 1.89 -2.69
N GLN A 43 -21.31 1.23 -2.17
CA GLN A 43 -21.26 -0.21 -1.91
C GLN A 43 -21.21 -1.03 -3.21
N LEU A 44 -21.96 -0.61 -4.23
CA LEU A 44 -21.91 -1.23 -5.55
C LEU A 44 -20.52 -1.04 -6.18
N VAL A 45 -20.00 0.19 -6.16
CA VAL A 45 -18.66 0.48 -6.72
C VAL A 45 -17.57 -0.31 -6.01
N TYR A 46 -17.64 -0.41 -4.67
CA TYR A 46 -16.72 -1.23 -3.90
C TYR A 46 -16.77 -2.71 -4.30
N SER A 47 -17.97 -3.28 -4.44
CA SER A 47 -18.15 -4.66 -4.88
C SER A 47 -17.61 -4.89 -6.30
N LEU A 48 -17.86 -3.96 -7.22
CA LEU A 48 -17.33 -4.00 -8.59
C LEU A 48 -15.80 -3.93 -8.61
N ALA A 49 -15.18 -3.05 -7.80
CA ALA A 49 -13.74 -2.93 -7.70
C ALA A 49 -13.08 -4.21 -7.16
N HIS A 50 -13.66 -4.81 -6.13
CA HIS A 50 -13.21 -6.10 -5.59
C HIS A 50 -13.30 -7.22 -6.62
N ALA A 51 -14.43 -7.31 -7.33
CA ALA A 51 -14.63 -8.32 -8.35
C ALA A 51 -13.65 -8.13 -9.52
N ALA A 52 -13.42 -6.88 -9.96
CA ALA A 52 -12.46 -6.58 -11.03
C ALA A 52 -11.02 -6.97 -10.63
N SER A 53 -10.61 -6.65 -9.40
CA SER A 53 -9.31 -7.07 -8.85
C SER A 53 -9.19 -8.59 -8.79
N ALA A 54 -10.21 -9.29 -8.28
CA ALA A 54 -10.24 -10.74 -8.21
C ALA A 54 -10.17 -11.41 -9.61
N ALA A 55 -10.83 -10.83 -10.61
CA ALA A 55 -10.76 -11.33 -11.98
C ALA A 55 -9.37 -11.13 -12.62
N ALA A 56 -8.71 -10.00 -12.36
CA ALA A 56 -7.33 -9.76 -12.80
C ALA A 56 -6.35 -10.76 -12.15
N MET A 57 -6.50 -11.03 -10.86
CA MET A 57 -5.71 -12.06 -10.17
C MET A 57 -6.00 -13.47 -10.69
N ALA A 58 -7.27 -13.77 -11.05
CA ALA A 58 -7.63 -15.05 -11.67
C ALA A 58 -7.00 -15.23 -13.05
N GLU A 59 -6.88 -14.17 -13.84
CA GLU A 59 -6.14 -14.19 -15.12
C GLU A 59 -4.66 -14.51 -14.90
N SER A 60 -4.01 -13.86 -13.92
CA SER A 60 -2.62 -14.17 -13.55
C SER A 60 -2.49 -15.60 -13.04
N ALA A 61 -3.46 -16.10 -12.28
CA ALA A 61 -3.49 -17.48 -11.79
C ALA A 61 -3.57 -18.51 -12.92
N LEU A 62 -4.22 -18.20 -14.07
CA LEU A 62 -4.22 -19.07 -15.24
C LEU A 62 -2.82 -19.21 -15.86
N THR A 63 -2.00 -18.18 -15.81
CA THR A 63 -0.60 -18.24 -16.24
C THR A 63 0.23 -19.07 -15.27
N TYR A 64 0.08 -18.83 -13.98
CA TYR A 64 0.72 -19.59 -12.91
C TYR A 64 0.37 -21.09 -12.98
N ALA A 65 -0.87 -21.43 -13.29
CA ALA A 65 -1.32 -22.82 -13.44
C ALA A 65 -0.56 -23.62 -14.52
N GLN A 66 0.13 -22.95 -15.44
CA GLN A 66 0.87 -23.60 -16.52
C GLN A 66 2.30 -23.95 -16.14
N THR A 67 2.77 -23.53 -14.97
CA THR A 67 4.16 -23.73 -14.53
C THR A 67 4.38 -25.06 -13.83
N GLY A 68 3.32 -25.72 -13.29
CA GLY A 68 3.42 -27.03 -12.65
C GLY A 68 2.07 -27.57 -12.18
N ASP A 69 2.03 -28.86 -11.80
CA ASP A 69 0.80 -29.52 -11.33
C ASP A 69 0.33 -28.97 -9.96
N ASP A 70 1.26 -28.63 -9.08
CA ASP A 70 0.94 -28.10 -7.76
C ASP A 70 0.46 -26.65 -7.84
N GLU A 71 1.11 -25.87 -8.72
CA GLU A 71 0.71 -24.51 -9.09
C GLU A 71 -0.68 -24.49 -9.73
N ALA A 72 -0.97 -25.45 -10.62
CA ALA A 72 -2.27 -25.61 -11.24
C ALA A 72 -3.37 -25.87 -10.19
N ARG A 73 -3.11 -26.75 -9.21
CA ARG A 73 -4.08 -27.02 -8.13
C ARG A 73 -4.39 -25.79 -7.29
N LEU A 74 -3.36 -25.03 -6.92
CA LEU A 74 -3.53 -23.76 -6.18
C LEU A 74 -4.33 -22.75 -6.97
N ALA A 75 -3.96 -22.54 -8.25
CA ALA A 75 -4.66 -21.62 -9.14
C ALA A 75 -6.14 -21.99 -9.31
N HIS A 76 -6.45 -23.27 -9.49
CA HIS A 76 -7.83 -23.73 -9.61
C HIS A 76 -8.64 -23.49 -8.35
N VAL A 77 -8.08 -23.78 -7.15
CA VAL A 77 -8.75 -23.48 -5.87
C VAL A 77 -9.00 -22.00 -5.72
N PHE A 78 -8.01 -21.17 -6.04
CA PHE A 78 -8.14 -19.70 -6.00
C PHE A 78 -9.25 -19.22 -6.92
N ILE A 79 -9.23 -19.58 -8.21
CA ILE A 79 -10.24 -19.22 -9.20
C ILE A 79 -11.63 -19.66 -8.76
N GLY A 80 -11.78 -20.91 -8.29
CA GLY A 80 -13.06 -21.44 -7.81
C GLY A 80 -13.64 -20.66 -6.63
N ARG A 81 -12.79 -20.21 -5.71
CA ARG A 81 -13.20 -19.34 -4.59
C ARG A 81 -13.64 -17.96 -5.08
N GLN A 82 -12.88 -17.33 -5.96
CA GLN A 82 -13.25 -16.02 -6.52
C GLN A 82 -14.60 -16.07 -7.26
N LEU A 83 -14.87 -17.15 -8.01
CA LEU A 83 -16.16 -17.36 -8.65
C LEU A 83 -17.30 -17.51 -7.64
N THR A 84 -17.07 -18.21 -6.53
CA THR A 84 -18.04 -18.38 -5.46
C THR A 84 -18.36 -17.05 -4.78
N ASP A 85 -17.34 -16.24 -4.52
CA ASP A 85 -17.48 -14.92 -3.91
C ASP A 85 -18.22 -13.96 -4.84
N LEU A 86 -17.90 -13.96 -6.13
CA LEU A 86 -18.62 -13.18 -7.14
C LEU A 86 -20.08 -13.60 -7.24
N ALA A 87 -20.38 -14.91 -7.24
CA ALA A 87 -21.74 -15.40 -7.26
C ALA A 87 -22.52 -14.96 -6.00
N SER A 88 -21.85 -14.91 -4.84
CA SER A 88 -22.44 -14.40 -3.60
C SER A 88 -22.77 -12.91 -3.68
N MET A 89 -21.90 -12.09 -4.29
CA MET A 89 -22.16 -10.65 -4.51
C MET A 89 -23.37 -10.43 -5.43
N LEU A 90 -23.53 -11.26 -6.45
CA LEU A 90 -24.62 -11.15 -7.42
C LEU A 90 -25.96 -11.69 -6.91
N TRP A 91 -25.96 -12.60 -5.95
CA TRP A 91 -27.15 -13.36 -5.57
C TRP A 91 -28.40 -12.50 -5.28
N ALA A 92 -28.24 -11.37 -4.64
CA ALA A 92 -29.35 -10.46 -4.32
C ALA A 92 -29.31 -9.14 -5.09
N ARG A 93 -28.26 -8.88 -5.88
CA ARG A 93 -28.02 -7.57 -6.52
C ARG A 93 -27.69 -7.66 -8.02
N SER A 94 -28.01 -8.77 -8.68
CA SER A 94 -27.72 -8.97 -10.10
C SER A 94 -28.32 -7.86 -10.99
N SER A 95 -29.51 -7.35 -10.65
CA SER A 95 -30.13 -6.23 -11.34
C SER A 95 -29.31 -4.94 -11.29
N ASP A 96 -28.63 -4.67 -10.18
CA ASP A 96 -27.79 -3.48 -10.02
C ASP A 96 -26.53 -3.56 -10.89
N TRP A 97 -26.12 -4.79 -11.22
CA TRP A 97 -25.03 -5.08 -12.17
C TRP A 97 -25.52 -5.19 -13.62
N GLY A 98 -26.83 -5.07 -13.87
CA GLY A 98 -27.39 -5.21 -15.20
C GLY A 98 -27.28 -6.61 -15.80
N VAL A 99 -27.22 -7.64 -14.97
CA VAL A 99 -27.06 -9.05 -15.37
C VAL A 99 -28.20 -9.91 -14.83
N GLU A 100 -28.48 -11.04 -15.51
CA GLU A 100 -29.42 -12.03 -15.02
C GLU A 100 -28.86 -12.80 -13.81
N PRO A 101 -29.69 -13.26 -12.87
CA PRO A 101 -29.28 -14.08 -11.74
C PRO A 101 -28.50 -15.35 -12.14
N SER A 102 -28.72 -15.86 -13.36
CA SER A 102 -28.07 -17.05 -13.92
C SER A 102 -26.76 -16.78 -14.65
N ALA A 103 -26.27 -15.53 -14.66
CA ALA A 103 -25.10 -15.14 -15.45
C ALA A 103 -23.83 -15.94 -15.17
N LEU A 104 -23.68 -16.49 -13.96
CA LEU A 104 -22.56 -17.34 -13.55
C LEU A 104 -22.89 -18.83 -13.51
N ASP A 105 -24.08 -19.29 -13.90
CA ASP A 105 -24.45 -20.70 -13.78
C ASP A 105 -23.53 -21.65 -14.55
N ALA A 106 -22.97 -21.19 -15.67
CA ALA A 106 -21.99 -21.97 -16.44
C ALA A 106 -20.69 -22.27 -15.68
N THR A 107 -20.33 -21.45 -14.70
CA THR A 107 -19.11 -21.62 -13.89
C THR A 107 -19.29 -22.54 -12.67
N ARG A 108 -20.53 -22.86 -12.31
CA ARG A 108 -20.89 -23.56 -11.07
C ARG A 108 -20.25 -24.92 -10.95
N ALA A 109 -20.29 -25.72 -12.04
CA ALA A 109 -19.73 -27.08 -12.02
C ALA A 109 -18.23 -27.06 -11.77
N TYR A 110 -17.51 -26.19 -12.46
CA TYR A 110 -16.07 -25.98 -12.26
C TYR A 110 -15.79 -25.53 -10.83
N ALA A 111 -16.41 -24.46 -10.36
CA ALA A 111 -16.20 -23.95 -9.01
C ALA A 111 -16.45 -25.03 -7.94
N ALA A 112 -17.54 -25.80 -8.06
CA ALA A 112 -17.85 -26.89 -7.13
C ALA A 112 -16.79 -28.00 -7.13
N GLN A 113 -16.23 -28.34 -8.29
CA GLN A 113 -15.16 -29.34 -8.41
C GLN A 113 -13.91 -28.91 -7.70
N VAL A 114 -13.42 -27.70 -7.99
CA VAL A 114 -12.09 -27.24 -7.50
C VAL A 114 -12.12 -26.73 -6.06
N THR A 115 -13.29 -26.40 -5.53
CA THR A 115 -13.47 -26.04 -4.10
C THR A 115 -13.90 -27.23 -3.23
N ALA A 116 -14.08 -28.41 -3.81
CA ALA A 116 -14.40 -29.63 -3.05
C ALA A 116 -13.28 -29.95 -2.06
N PRO A 117 -13.61 -30.43 -0.83
CA PRO A 117 -12.61 -30.71 0.22
C PRO A 117 -11.46 -31.61 -0.24
N ALA A 118 -11.74 -32.59 -1.08
CA ALA A 118 -10.70 -33.49 -1.62
C ALA A 118 -9.71 -32.76 -2.52
N PHE A 119 -10.18 -31.85 -3.39
CA PHE A 119 -9.33 -31.06 -4.28
C PHE A 119 -8.50 -30.03 -3.49
N VAL A 120 -9.14 -29.33 -2.55
CA VAL A 120 -8.46 -28.39 -1.65
C VAL A 120 -7.39 -29.09 -0.82
N GLY A 121 -7.67 -30.31 -0.34
CA GLY A 121 -6.69 -31.13 0.40
C GLY A 121 -5.45 -31.47 -0.45
N LEU A 122 -5.61 -31.74 -1.74
CA LEU A 122 -4.49 -31.96 -2.65
C LEU A 122 -3.66 -30.70 -2.88
N ALA A 123 -4.30 -29.55 -3.06
CA ALA A 123 -3.61 -28.27 -3.19
C ALA A 123 -2.85 -27.87 -1.92
N ALA A 124 -3.41 -28.13 -0.74
CA ALA A 124 -2.76 -27.84 0.53
C ALA A 124 -1.58 -28.76 0.86
N ALA A 125 -1.55 -29.97 0.29
CA ALA A 125 -0.46 -30.95 0.52
C ALA A 125 0.83 -30.59 -0.21
N ALA A 126 0.76 -29.77 -1.27
CA ALA A 126 1.91 -29.35 -2.08
C ALA A 126 1.71 -27.88 -2.51
N PRO A 127 2.31 -26.93 -1.79
CA PRO A 127 2.01 -25.51 -1.94
C PRO A 127 2.52 -24.86 -3.24
N GLY A 128 3.23 -25.62 -4.09
CA GLY A 128 3.81 -25.06 -5.32
C GLY A 128 5.01 -24.16 -5.08
N SER A 129 5.54 -23.61 -6.15
CA SER A 129 6.67 -22.66 -6.14
C SER A 129 6.20 -21.24 -6.47
N ALA A 130 6.88 -20.24 -5.94
CA ALA A 130 6.64 -18.84 -6.34
C ALA A 130 7.05 -18.58 -7.80
N ASN A 131 7.89 -19.44 -8.40
CA ASN A 131 8.40 -19.34 -9.78
C ASN A 131 9.03 -17.97 -10.10
N LEU A 132 9.78 -17.43 -9.13
CA LEU A 132 10.48 -16.17 -9.30
C LEU A 132 11.65 -16.34 -10.28
N PRO A 133 11.92 -15.35 -11.15
CA PRO A 133 13.20 -15.23 -11.86
C PRO A 133 14.39 -15.30 -10.90
N ASP A 134 15.56 -15.73 -11.39
CA ASP A 134 16.74 -15.98 -10.56
C ASP A 134 17.20 -14.76 -9.73
N ASP A 135 17.14 -13.57 -10.29
CA ASP A 135 17.45 -12.31 -9.62
C ASP A 135 16.45 -11.98 -8.50
N LEU A 136 15.17 -12.12 -8.75
CA LEU A 136 14.13 -11.93 -7.72
C LEU A 136 14.17 -13.04 -6.65
N ALA A 137 14.53 -14.27 -7.01
CA ALA A 137 14.75 -15.35 -6.04
C ALA A 137 15.95 -15.06 -5.13
N MET A 138 16.97 -14.40 -5.65
CA MET A 138 18.13 -13.94 -4.86
C MET A 138 17.71 -12.80 -3.91
N VAL A 139 16.88 -11.86 -4.35
CA VAL A 139 16.27 -10.82 -3.51
C VAL A 139 15.50 -11.47 -2.35
N ALA A 140 14.61 -12.42 -2.65
CA ALA A 140 13.83 -13.13 -1.62
C ALA A 140 14.74 -13.83 -0.59
N THR A 141 15.80 -14.51 -1.07
CA THR A 141 16.74 -15.20 -0.18
C THR A 141 17.46 -14.22 0.75
N THR A 142 17.91 -13.09 0.22
CA THR A 142 18.64 -12.06 0.98
C THR A 142 17.75 -11.46 2.09
N PHE A 143 16.52 -11.06 1.73
CA PHE A 143 15.59 -10.48 2.71
C PHE A 143 15.11 -11.49 3.74
N ARG A 144 14.86 -12.75 3.33
CA ARG A 144 14.52 -13.84 4.26
C ARG A 144 15.64 -14.09 5.28
N GLN A 145 16.89 -14.12 4.82
CA GLN A 145 18.02 -14.29 5.73
C GLN A 145 18.09 -13.13 6.72
N PHE A 146 18.03 -11.90 6.24
CA PHE A 146 18.03 -10.72 7.10
C PHE A 146 16.86 -10.72 8.09
N ALA A 147 15.64 -11.03 7.64
CA ALA A 147 14.46 -11.11 8.48
C ALA A 147 14.64 -12.12 9.62
N ASN A 148 15.14 -13.32 9.32
CA ASN A 148 15.35 -14.37 10.31
C ASN A 148 16.48 -14.05 11.30
N GLU A 149 17.58 -13.48 10.82
CA GLU A 149 18.77 -13.26 11.64
C GLU A 149 18.72 -11.93 12.42
N ARG A 150 18.10 -10.89 11.88
CA ARG A 150 18.17 -9.53 12.40
C ARG A 150 16.83 -8.98 12.92
N VAL A 151 15.68 -9.44 12.40
CA VAL A 151 14.35 -8.96 12.79
C VAL A 151 13.66 -9.91 13.76
N ALA A 152 13.57 -11.18 13.42
CA ALA A 152 12.85 -12.18 14.21
C ALA A 152 13.28 -12.27 15.68
N PRO A 153 14.57 -12.15 16.04
CA PRO A 153 15.02 -12.20 17.45
C PRO A 153 14.41 -11.11 18.33
N TYR A 154 14.02 -9.97 17.75
CA TYR A 154 13.45 -8.83 18.49
C TYR A 154 11.92 -8.80 18.47
N ALA A 155 11.28 -9.49 17.53
CA ALA A 155 9.85 -9.36 17.26
C ALA A 155 8.96 -9.58 18.49
N GLU A 156 9.24 -10.63 19.27
CA GLU A 156 8.46 -10.94 20.48
C GLU A 156 8.63 -9.87 21.56
N ALA A 157 9.87 -9.44 21.82
CA ALA A 157 10.16 -8.43 22.85
C ALA A 157 9.53 -7.08 22.50
N ILE A 158 9.65 -6.64 21.23
CA ILE A 158 9.03 -5.41 20.74
C ILE A 158 7.51 -5.48 20.94
N HIS A 159 6.87 -6.58 20.55
CA HIS A 159 5.42 -6.72 20.70
C HIS A 159 4.97 -6.76 22.16
N ARG A 160 5.64 -7.57 23.02
CA ARG A 160 5.22 -7.76 24.42
C ARG A 160 5.48 -6.54 25.29
N HIS A 161 6.57 -5.83 25.06
CA HIS A 161 7.02 -4.73 25.91
C HIS A 161 6.80 -3.36 25.28
N ASP A 162 6.16 -3.31 24.11
CA ASP A 162 5.82 -2.07 23.39
C ASP A 162 7.08 -1.21 23.13
N LEU A 163 8.16 -1.87 22.70
CA LEU A 163 9.46 -1.22 22.44
C LEU A 163 9.49 -0.60 21.04
N ASP A 164 10.36 0.39 20.86
CA ASP A 164 10.74 0.90 19.56
C ASP A 164 11.51 -0.14 18.74
N ILE A 165 11.53 0.02 17.41
CA ILE A 165 12.41 -0.76 16.54
C ILE A 165 13.87 -0.44 16.88
N PRO A 166 14.72 -1.45 17.15
CA PRO A 166 16.15 -1.24 17.34
C PRO A 166 16.79 -0.55 16.12
N GLN A 167 17.70 0.40 16.39
CA GLN A 167 18.41 1.14 15.33
C GLN A 167 19.13 0.21 14.36
N GLU A 168 19.70 -0.89 14.87
CA GLU A 168 20.39 -1.89 14.04
C GLU A 168 19.51 -2.57 12.98
N ILE A 169 18.19 -2.63 13.17
CA ILE A 169 17.26 -3.10 12.13
C ILE A 169 17.11 -2.02 11.06
N ILE A 170 16.95 -0.75 11.46
CA ILE A 170 16.82 0.39 10.54
C ILE A 170 18.09 0.51 9.69
N ASP A 171 19.26 0.47 10.34
CA ASP A 171 20.55 0.54 9.65
C ASP A 171 20.74 -0.63 8.68
N GLY A 172 20.39 -1.85 9.09
CA GLY A 172 20.48 -3.01 8.22
C GLY A 172 19.53 -2.98 7.03
N VAL A 173 18.32 -2.45 7.20
CA VAL A 173 17.36 -2.22 6.09
C VAL A 173 17.92 -1.16 5.12
N ALA A 174 18.57 -0.11 5.65
CA ALA A 174 19.25 0.90 4.83
C ALA A 174 20.46 0.31 4.07
N GLU A 175 21.30 -0.49 4.73
CA GLU A 175 22.45 -1.17 4.10
C GLU A 175 22.04 -2.12 2.98
N LEU A 176 20.86 -2.75 3.08
CA LEU A 176 20.28 -3.56 2.02
C LEU A 176 19.67 -2.74 0.87
N GLY A 177 19.67 -1.42 0.96
CA GLY A 177 19.11 -0.52 -0.04
C GLY A 177 17.58 -0.50 -0.11
N CYS A 178 16.89 -1.00 0.92
CA CYS A 178 15.44 -1.15 0.92
C CYS A 178 14.67 0.17 0.76
N PHE A 179 15.21 1.27 1.25
CA PHE A 179 14.58 2.59 1.13
C PHE A 179 14.69 3.19 -0.26
N GLY A 180 15.57 2.64 -1.11
CA GLY A 180 15.81 3.08 -2.49
C GLY A 180 15.17 2.20 -3.57
N LEU A 181 14.39 1.18 -3.22
CA LEU A 181 13.82 0.20 -4.18
C LEU A 181 12.94 0.85 -5.27
N SER A 182 12.27 1.95 -4.97
CA SER A 182 11.42 2.68 -5.92
C SER A 182 12.02 4.03 -6.35
N ILE A 183 13.23 4.34 -5.93
CA ILE A 183 13.92 5.59 -6.27
C ILE A 183 14.87 5.32 -7.45
N PRO A 184 14.85 6.17 -8.51
CA PRO A 184 15.74 6.02 -9.65
C PRO A 184 17.23 6.03 -9.27
N GLU A 185 18.05 5.32 -10.05
CA GLU A 185 19.51 5.23 -9.84
C GLU A 185 20.20 6.60 -9.81
N GLU A 186 19.72 7.57 -10.59
CA GLU A 186 20.28 8.94 -10.61
C GLU A 186 20.16 9.66 -9.26
N TYR A 187 19.26 9.20 -8.39
CA TYR A 187 19.08 9.70 -7.03
C TYR A 187 19.57 8.70 -5.96
N GLY A 188 20.38 7.71 -6.35
CA GLY A 188 21.01 6.77 -5.43
C GLY A 188 20.13 5.58 -5.02
N GLY A 189 18.98 5.39 -5.67
CA GLY A 189 18.14 4.21 -5.51
C GLY A 189 18.52 3.07 -6.46
N SER A 190 17.65 2.11 -6.62
CA SER A 190 17.85 0.94 -7.51
C SER A 190 16.73 0.74 -8.53
N ALA A 191 15.73 1.64 -8.57
CA ALA A 191 14.63 1.51 -9.50
C ALA A 191 15.08 1.72 -10.95
N SER A 192 14.75 0.74 -11.81
CA SER A 192 15.01 0.76 -13.24
C SER A 192 13.85 1.34 -14.06
N GLY A 193 12.68 1.50 -13.44
CA GLY A 193 11.40 1.85 -14.08
C GLY A 193 10.69 0.66 -14.70
N SER A 194 11.13 -0.58 -14.40
CA SER A 194 10.51 -1.83 -14.88
C SER A 194 9.44 -2.37 -13.91
N GLU A 195 8.67 -3.36 -14.37
CA GLU A 195 7.71 -4.09 -13.51
C GLU A 195 8.43 -4.88 -12.39
N ASP A 196 9.68 -5.26 -12.59
CA ASP A 196 10.48 -6.00 -11.60
C ASP A 196 10.76 -5.17 -10.34
N ASP A 197 10.79 -3.82 -10.43
CA ASP A 197 10.94 -2.95 -9.28
C ASP A 197 9.78 -3.15 -8.27
N TYR A 198 8.55 -3.30 -8.78
CA TYR A 198 7.38 -3.59 -7.93
C TYR A 198 7.46 -4.97 -7.31
N MET A 199 7.94 -5.97 -8.06
CA MET A 199 8.11 -7.33 -7.55
C MET A 199 9.19 -7.39 -6.47
N ALA A 200 10.32 -6.72 -6.65
CA ALA A 200 11.37 -6.62 -5.64
C ALA A 200 10.85 -6.01 -4.32
N MET A 201 10.06 -4.95 -4.43
CA MET A 201 9.44 -4.29 -3.28
C MET A 201 8.42 -5.21 -2.56
N VAL A 202 7.57 -5.92 -3.31
CA VAL A 202 6.61 -6.89 -2.76
C VAL A 202 7.35 -8.01 -2.03
N ILE A 203 8.37 -8.58 -2.64
CA ILE A 203 9.20 -9.65 -2.05
C ILE A 203 9.89 -9.16 -0.77
N ALA A 204 10.50 -7.97 -0.79
CA ALA A 204 11.12 -7.41 0.39
C ALA A 204 10.12 -7.23 1.55
N THR A 205 8.92 -6.72 1.23
CA THR A 205 7.83 -6.54 2.21
C THR A 205 7.36 -7.88 2.77
N GLU A 206 7.11 -8.87 1.93
CA GLU A 206 6.68 -10.23 2.33
C GLU A 206 7.70 -10.88 3.26
N GLU A 207 8.96 -10.94 2.83
CA GLU A 207 10.01 -11.61 3.60
C GLU A 207 10.29 -10.94 4.96
N LEU A 208 10.33 -9.62 4.98
CA LEU A 208 10.51 -8.86 6.24
C LEU A 208 9.28 -9.01 7.17
N SER A 209 8.07 -9.02 6.60
CA SER A 209 6.82 -9.17 7.35
C SER A 209 6.65 -10.56 7.95
N THR A 210 7.25 -11.59 7.34
CA THR A 210 7.27 -12.96 7.89
C THR A 210 7.92 -12.99 9.27
N ALA A 211 8.95 -12.20 9.52
CA ALA A 211 9.57 -12.06 10.84
C ALA A 211 8.80 -11.09 11.75
N SER A 212 8.43 -9.93 11.24
CA SER A 212 7.61 -8.93 11.96
C SER A 212 7.08 -7.86 11.00
N LEU A 213 5.77 -7.73 10.93
CA LEU A 213 5.15 -6.65 10.17
C LEU A 213 5.57 -5.27 10.70
N GLY A 214 5.53 -5.06 12.03
CA GLY A 214 5.83 -3.78 12.66
C GLY A 214 7.32 -3.42 12.63
N ALA A 215 8.21 -4.39 12.90
CA ALA A 215 9.65 -4.13 13.02
C ALA A 215 10.43 -4.33 11.71
N GLY A 216 9.81 -4.89 10.68
CA GLY A 216 10.45 -5.20 9.40
C GLY A 216 9.64 -4.67 8.22
N GLY A 217 8.63 -5.40 7.77
CA GLY A 217 7.94 -5.14 6.51
C GLY A 217 7.33 -3.75 6.37
N SER A 218 6.86 -3.14 7.45
CA SER A 218 6.25 -1.81 7.40
C SER A 218 7.24 -0.65 7.39
N LEU A 219 8.50 -0.91 7.74
CA LEU A 219 9.54 0.12 7.84
C LEU A 219 9.80 0.82 6.49
N ILE A 220 9.78 0.05 5.41
CA ILE A 220 10.09 0.55 4.05
C ILE A 220 8.92 1.31 3.40
N THR A 221 7.69 1.12 3.86
CA THR A 221 6.49 1.65 3.18
C THR A 221 6.39 3.18 3.21
N ARG A 222 6.72 3.83 4.35
CA ARG A 222 6.50 5.29 4.50
C ARG A 222 7.53 6.12 3.73
N PRO A 223 8.83 5.82 3.79
CA PRO A 223 9.81 6.49 2.93
C PRO A 223 9.46 6.39 1.45
N GLU A 224 8.99 5.23 1.01
CA GLU A 224 8.56 5.04 -0.37
C GLU A 224 7.39 5.95 -0.76
N ILE A 225 6.35 6.05 0.08
CA ILE A 225 5.20 6.91 -0.20
C ILE A 225 5.65 8.37 -0.41
N LEU A 226 6.57 8.88 0.41
CA LEU A 226 7.12 10.23 0.25
C LEU A 226 7.96 10.33 -1.02
N ALA A 227 8.85 9.37 -1.29
CA ALA A 227 9.69 9.36 -2.47
C ALA A 227 8.87 9.42 -3.76
N ARG A 228 7.83 8.59 -3.87
CA ARG A 228 6.92 8.59 -5.03
C ARG A 228 6.15 9.89 -5.19
N ALA A 229 5.70 10.51 -4.09
CA ALA A 229 5.04 11.81 -4.15
C ALA A 229 5.98 12.92 -4.64
N ILE A 230 7.26 12.91 -4.20
CA ILE A 230 8.28 13.86 -4.66
C ILE A 230 8.65 13.58 -6.12
N GLU A 231 8.83 12.33 -6.52
CA GLU A 231 9.10 11.96 -7.90
C GLU A 231 8.00 12.45 -8.85
N ALA A 232 6.72 12.26 -8.46
CA ALA A 232 5.56 12.60 -9.26
C ALA A 232 5.32 14.12 -9.39
N GLY A 233 5.73 14.92 -8.42
CA GLY A 233 5.38 16.34 -8.43
C GLY A 233 6.34 17.29 -7.74
N GLY A 234 7.47 16.82 -7.23
CA GLY A 234 8.51 17.66 -6.66
C GLY A 234 9.26 18.47 -7.74
N THR A 235 9.80 19.63 -7.37
CA THR A 235 10.74 20.35 -8.23
C THR A 235 12.06 19.58 -8.34
N ASP A 236 12.89 19.96 -9.31
CA ASP A 236 14.20 19.30 -9.48
C ASP A 236 15.09 19.46 -8.23
N GLU A 237 15.03 20.64 -7.58
CA GLU A 237 15.73 20.89 -6.32
C GLU A 237 15.23 19.99 -5.20
N GLN A 238 13.90 19.78 -5.10
CA GLN A 238 13.31 18.89 -4.10
C GLN A 238 13.68 17.42 -4.36
N LYS A 239 13.68 16.98 -5.61
CA LYS A 239 14.14 15.64 -5.98
C LYS A 239 15.60 15.43 -5.61
N GLN A 240 16.48 16.38 -5.96
CA GLN A 240 17.90 16.31 -5.63
C GLN A 240 18.17 16.36 -4.12
N GLN A 241 17.35 17.05 -3.37
CA GLN A 241 17.49 17.14 -1.91
C GLN A 241 16.98 15.88 -1.19
N TRP A 242 15.77 15.44 -1.52
CA TRP A 242 15.06 14.46 -0.70
C TRP A 242 15.26 13.02 -1.16
N LEU A 243 15.28 12.74 -2.47
CA LEU A 243 15.34 11.36 -2.95
C LEU A 243 16.64 10.64 -2.54
N PRO A 244 17.84 11.24 -2.63
CA PRO A 244 19.06 10.59 -2.14
C PRO A 244 19.06 10.36 -0.62
N ALA A 245 18.55 11.31 0.15
CA ALA A 245 18.47 11.20 1.60
C ALA A 245 17.46 10.12 2.05
N ILE A 246 16.38 9.93 1.30
CA ILE A 246 15.43 8.82 1.52
C ILE A 246 16.08 7.49 1.14
N ALA A 247 16.69 7.39 -0.05
CA ALA A 247 17.29 6.16 -0.54
C ALA A 247 18.38 5.61 0.40
N SER A 248 19.16 6.49 1.01
CA SER A 248 20.20 6.12 1.99
C SER A 248 19.66 5.81 3.39
N GLY A 249 18.41 6.11 3.68
CA GLY A 249 17.84 6.03 5.04
C GLY A 249 18.21 7.18 5.96
N GLU A 250 18.90 8.22 5.48
CA GLU A 250 19.17 9.46 6.24
C GLU A 250 17.86 10.18 6.56
N THR A 251 16.91 10.17 5.62
CA THR A 251 15.56 10.69 5.83
C THR A 251 14.57 9.54 5.99
N LEU A 252 14.06 9.37 7.19
CA LEU A 252 12.95 8.46 7.52
C LEU A 252 11.65 9.26 7.59
N CYS A 253 10.62 8.77 6.94
CA CYS A 253 9.35 9.48 6.80
C CYS A 253 8.22 8.84 7.60
N ALA A 254 7.34 9.70 8.12
CA ALA A 254 5.98 9.33 8.53
C ALA A 254 4.95 10.06 7.67
N VAL A 255 3.78 9.42 7.49
CA VAL A 255 2.68 9.99 6.70
C VAL A 255 1.63 10.58 7.62
N ALA A 256 1.36 11.87 7.50
CA ALA A 256 0.44 12.65 8.32
C ALA A 256 -0.71 13.19 7.47
N VAL A 257 -1.68 12.32 7.16
CA VAL A 257 -2.85 12.62 6.31
C VAL A 257 -4.14 12.59 7.10
N THR A 258 -4.43 11.46 7.73
CA THR A 258 -5.68 11.21 8.48
C THR A 258 -5.85 12.19 9.64
N GLU A 259 -7.08 12.65 9.84
CA GLU A 259 -7.49 13.48 11.00
C GLU A 259 -8.50 12.71 11.85
N PRO A 260 -8.71 13.09 13.12
CA PRO A 260 -9.65 12.40 14.01
C PRO A 260 -11.05 12.19 13.40
N ASP A 261 -11.55 13.19 12.65
CA ASP A 261 -12.88 13.15 12.04
C ASP A 261 -12.87 12.75 10.55
N PHE A 262 -11.70 12.65 9.91
CA PHE A 262 -11.56 12.44 8.46
C PHE A 262 -10.50 11.38 8.14
N GLY A 263 -10.94 10.17 7.87
CA GLY A 263 -10.11 9.06 7.36
C GLY A 263 -10.30 8.88 5.86
N SER A 264 -11.40 8.22 5.46
CA SER A 264 -11.72 8.00 4.03
C SER A 264 -12.11 9.28 3.31
N ASP A 265 -12.70 10.24 4.00
CA ASP A 265 -13.10 11.55 3.44
C ASP A 265 -11.95 12.56 3.48
N VAL A 266 -10.87 12.23 2.76
CA VAL A 266 -9.65 13.05 2.67
C VAL A 266 -9.94 14.45 2.06
N ALA A 267 -10.95 14.57 1.20
CA ALA A 267 -11.29 15.85 0.57
C ALA A 267 -11.72 16.93 1.57
N ASN A 268 -12.21 16.54 2.74
CA ASN A 268 -12.76 17.43 3.76
C ASN A 268 -11.82 17.66 4.95
N LEU A 269 -10.54 17.29 4.86
CA LEU A 269 -9.52 17.56 5.88
C LEU A 269 -9.50 19.03 6.32
N LYS A 270 -9.22 19.27 7.60
CA LYS A 270 -9.29 20.58 8.26
C LYS A 270 -7.93 21.15 8.69
N VAL A 271 -6.90 20.30 8.87
CA VAL A 271 -5.55 20.80 9.15
C VAL A 271 -5.19 21.83 8.11
N SER A 272 -4.90 23.06 8.52
CA SER A 272 -4.69 24.20 7.66
C SER A 272 -3.21 24.54 7.52
N ALA A 273 -2.83 25.09 6.37
CA ALA A 273 -1.55 25.71 6.13
C ALA A 273 -1.83 27.13 5.62
N SER A 274 -1.52 28.14 6.44
CA SER A 274 -1.71 29.55 6.11
C SER A 274 -0.39 30.17 5.67
N PRO A 275 -0.37 31.01 4.60
CA PRO A 275 0.85 31.62 4.12
C PRO A 275 1.42 32.62 5.13
N GLU A 276 2.75 32.65 5.25
CA GLU A 276 3.54 33.58 6.03
C GLU A 276 4.79 33.97 5.24
N GLU A 277 5.50 35.01 5.67
CA GLU A 277 6.76 35.40 5.02
C GLU A 277 7.77 34.23 5.06
N GLY A 278 8.21 33.80 3.89
CA GLY A 278 9.16 32.69 3.73
C GLY A 278 8.58 31.29 3.82
N GLY A 279 7.26 31.12 4.06
CA GLY A 279 6.68 29.78 4.17
C GLY A 279 5.21 29.73 4.58
N TRP A 280 4.90 28.80 5.46
CA TRP A 280 3.55 28.42 5.86
C TRP A 280 3.47 28.15 7.36
N ARG A 281 2.32 28.47 7.99
CA ARG A 281 1.97 28.05 9.34
C ARG A 281 0.96 26.93 9.28
N ILE A 282 1.33 25.77 9.81
CA ILE A 282 0.42 24.60 9.90
C ILE A 282 -0.24 24.57 11.28
N ASN A 283 -1.57 24.36 11.28
CA ASN A 283 -2.39 24.24 12.47
C ASN A 283 -3.38 23.08 12.35
N GLY A 284 -3.51 22.29 13.43
CA GLY A 284 -4.47 21.20 13.58
C GLY A 284 -3.86 19.90 14.05
N VAL A 285 -4.62 18.81 13.97
CA VAL A 285 -4.24 17.50 14.49
C VAL A 285 -4.34 16.45 13.40
N LYS A 286 -3.29 15.64 13.26
CA LYS A 286 -3.25 14.44 12.46
C LYS A 286 -3.22 13.21 13.37
N THR A 287 -3.80 12.10 12.91
CA THR A 287 -3.82 10.85 13.67
C THR A 287 -3.35 9.67 12.81
N TRP A 288 -2.99 8.58 13.46
CA TRP A 288 -2.45 7.39 12.80
C TRP A 288 -1.18 7.67 11.99
N CYS A 289 -0.38 8.65 12.46
CA CYS A 289 0.91 8.98 11.86
C CYS A 289 1.94 7.92 12.31
N THR A 290 1.96 6.79 11.60
CA THR A 290 2.86 5.69 11.93
C THR A 290 4.30 6.10 11.75
N PHE A 291 5.14 5.77 12.75
CA PHE A 291 6.56 6.08 12.81
C PHE A 291 6.91 7.55 13.08
N ALA A 292 5.94 8.41 13.41
CA ALA A 292 6.18 9.85 13.57
C ALA A 292 7.16 10.21 14.70
N GLY A 293 7.36 9.36 15.71
CA GLY A 293 8.42 9.55 16.71
C GLY A 293 9.81 9.51 16.06
N ARG A 294 10.15 8.36 15.48
CA ARG A 294 11.47 8.08 14.90
C ARG A 294 11.74 8.77 13.56
N ALA A 295 10.70 9.11 12.81
CA ALA A 295 10.83 9.84 11.55
C ALA A 295 11.41 11.24 11.78
N ASN A 296 12.30 11.66 10.90
CA ASN A 296 12.84 13.03 10.86
C ASN A 296 12.18 13.89 9.76
N ALA A 297 11.23 13.31 9.01
CA ALA A 297 10.36 14.02 8.07
C ALA A 297 8.92 13.54 8.19
N LEU A 298 7.94 14.46 8.14
CA LEU A 298 6.52 14.13 8.05
C LEU A 298 6.01 14.57 6.68
N MET A 299 5.39 13.67 5.93
CA MET A 299 4.61 14.02 4.75
C MET A 299 3.22 14.51 5.20
N VAL A 300 2.97 15.79 5.17
CA VAL A 300 1.76 16.42 5.71
C VAL A 300 0.85 16.92 4.60
N LEU A 301 -0.38 16.39 4.55
CA LEU A 301 -1.43 16.92 3.70
C LEU A 301 -2.24 17.97 4.47
N ALA A 302 -2.23 19.23 4.00
CA ALA A 302 -2.90 20.33 4.69
C ALA A 302 -3.69 21.20 3.71
N ARG A 303 -4.71 21.90 4.24
CA ARG A 303 -5.56 22.80 3.47
C ARG A 303 -4.91 24.17 3.35
N THR A 304 -4.56 24.53 2.12
CA THR A 304 -4.03 25.84 1.73
C THR A 304 -5.10 26.78 1.17
N ASN A 305 -6.20 26.22 0.61
CA ASN A 305 -7.35 27.02 0.20
C ASN A 305 -8.50 26.78 1.19
N PRO A 306 -8.93 27.82 1.92
CA PRO A 306 -10.01 27.71 2.92
C PRO A 306 -11.42 27.57 2.31
N ASP A 307 -11.59 27.79 1.00
CA ASP A 307 -12.87 27.63 0.33
C ASP A 307 -13.34 26.16 0.39
N PRO A 308 -14.48 25.87 1.04
CA PRO A 308 -15.01 24.51 1.12
C PRO A 308 -15.32 23.88 -0.23
N GLU A 309 -15.69 24.70 -1.25
CA GLU A 309 -15.99 24.22 -2.60
C GLU A 309 -14.74 23.76 -3.36
N ALA A 310 -13.55 24.15 -2.91
CA ALA A 310 -12.30 23.63 -3.47
C ALA A 310 -12.12 22.13 -3.18
N LYS A 311 -12.73 21.59 -2.10
CA LYS A 311 -12.65 20.18 -1.70
C LYS A 311 -11.18 19.69 -1.73
N HIS A 312 -10.90 18.59 -2.44
CA HIS A 312 -9.55 18.03 -2.59
C HIS A 312 -8.57 18.96 -3.32
N ARG A 313 -9.06 19.89 -4.17
CA ARG A 313 -8.24 20.89 -4.82
C ARG A 313 -7.80 22.04 -3.93
N GLY A 314 -8.27 22.07 -2.69
CA GLY A 314 -7.80 22.99 -1.65
C GLY A 314 -6.65 22.42 -0.82
N LEU A 315 -6.17 21.20 -1.11
CA LEU A 315 -5.16 20.50 -0.32
C LEU A 315 -3.80 20.54 -1.00
N SER A 316 -2.74 20.83 -0.23
CA SER A 316 -1.35 20.83 -0.67
C SER A 316 -0.51 19.90 0.20
N LEU A 317 0.60 19.41 -0.32
CA LEU A 317 1.44 18.41 0.32
C LEU A 317 2.78 19.03 0.73
N PHE A 318 3.18 18.81 1.97
CA PHE A 318 4.39 19.40 2.56
C PHE A 318 5.32 18.31 3.09
N VAL A 319 6.63 18.55 3.00
CA VAL A 319 7.62 17.86 3.80
C VAL A 319 7.90 18.69 5.04
N VAL A 320 7.60 18.16 6.21
CA VAL A 320 7.80 18.86 7.49
C VAL A 320 8.97 18.20 8.23
N ASP A 321 10.08 18.93 8.32
CA ASP A 321 11.25 18.47 9.06
C ASP A 321 11.01 18.52 10.55
N LYS A 322 11.52 17.51 11.27
CA LYS A 322 11.59 17.47 12.73
C LYS A 322 12.78 16.63 13.19
N PRO A 323 13.29 16.81 14.41
CA PRO A 323 14.21 15.85 15.01
C PRO A 323 13.59 14.45 15.13
N SER A 324 14.41 13.41 15.05
CA SER A 324 14.00 12.04 15.40
C SER A 324 13.96 11.89 16.92
N ASP A 325 12.91 11.22 17.42
CA ASP A 325 12.71 11.00 18.86
C ASP A 325 12.47 9.51 19.14
N ASP A 326 12.99 9.03 20.25
CA ASP A 326 12.69 7.71 20.79
C ASP A 326 11.46 7.76 21.72
N GLY A 327 10.76 6.63 21.83
CA GLY A 327 9.66 6.48 22.77
C GLY A 327 8.30 6.89 22.23
N HIS A 328 7.39 7.18 23.16
CA HIS A 328 5.96 7.26 22.86
C HIS A 328 5.41 8.69 22.84
N ASP A 329 6.24 9.69 23.05
CA ASP A 329 5.86 11.10 22.92
C ASP A 329 7.05 11.97 22.48
N PHE A 330 6.75 13.10 21.87
CA PHE A 330 7.72 14.13 21.52
C PHE A 330 7.10 15.51 21.55
N ARG A 331 7.93 16.54 21.78
CA ARG A 331 7.53 17.94 21.74
C ARG A 331 8.68 18.81 21.27
N HIS A 332 8.45 19.58 20.23
CA HIS A 332 9.39 20.55 19.67
C HIS A 332 8.75 21.94 19.65
N GLU A 333 9.55 22.95 19.99
CA GLU A 333 9.17 24.36 19.92
C GLU A 333 10.19 25.11 19.06
N VAL A 334 9.76 25.62 17.92
CA VAL A 334 10.61 26.33 16.96
C VAL A 334 9.86 27.51 16.37
N ASN A 335 10.50 28.70 16.33
CA ASN A 335 9.94 29.90 15.68
C ASN A 335 8.52 30.27 16.18
N GLY A 336 8.27 30.07 17.47
CA GLY A 336 6.98 30.38 18.08
C GLY A 336 5.87 29.37 17.83
N GLY A 337 6.16 28.28 17.09
CA GLY A 337 5.24 27.17 16.87
C GLY A 337 5.60 25.93 17.69
N THR A 338 4.64 25.04 17.87
CA THR A 338 4.79 23.78 18.60
C THR A 338 4.38 22.60 17.72
N LEU A 339 5.18 21.54 17.75
CA LEU A 339 4.88 20.24 17.16
C LEU A 339 4.93 19.19 18.27
N GLU A 340 3.83 18.53 18.52
CA GLU A 340 3.73 17.49 19.55
C GLU A 340 3.21 16.20 18.96
N GLY A 341 3.71 15.05 19.45
CA GLY A 341 3.20 13.74 19.09
C GLY A 341 3.04 12.85 20.31
N ARG A 342 1.99 12.02 20.28
CA ARG A 342 1.76 11.00 21.30
C ARG A 342 1.34 9.69 20.63
N ALA A 343 2.01 8.60 21.00
CA ALA A 343 1.69 7.28 20.47
C ALA A 343 0.29 6.82 20.90
N ILE A 344 -0.41 6.21 19.96
CA ILE A 344 -1.73 5.61 20.14
C ILE A 344 -1.51 4.18 20.62
N ALA A 345 -2.14 3.79 21.73
CA ALA A 345 -2.08 2.42 22.22
C ALA A 345 -2.80 1.47 21.26
N THR A 346 -2.09 0.49 20.72
CA THR A 346 -2.58 -0.48 19.76
C THR A 346 -2.42 -1.93 20.26
N LEU A 347 -3.28 -2.84 19.81
CA LEU A 347 -3.19 -4.27 20.14
C LEU A 347 -1.96 -4.93 19.52
N GLY A 348 -1.59 -4.48 18.31
CA GLY A 348 -0.45 -4.98 17.54
C GLY A 348 0.22 -3.86 16.77
N TYR A 349 1.09 -4.20 15.82
CA TYR A 349 1.82 -3.23 15.01
C TYR A 349 2.75 -2.34 15.85
N ARG A 350 3.25 -2.91 16.93
CA ARG A 350 4.18 -2.27 17.85
C ARG A 350 5.58 -2.22 17.25
N GLY A 351 6.39 -1.29 17.71
CA GLY A 351 7.70 -0.99 17.15
C GLY A 351 7.68 0.24 16.25
N MET A 352 6.77 0.28 15.30
CA MET A 352 6.56 1.48 14.46
C MET A 352 5.81 2.58 15.19
N HIS A 353 4.97 2.25 16.12
CA HIS A 353 4.01 3.11 16.81
C HIS A 353 3.28 4.09 15.88
N SER A 354 2.00 4.25 16.07
CA SER A 354 1.20 5.26 15.37
C SER A 354 0.93 6.41 16.32
N PHE A 355 1.07 7.64 15.85
CA PHE A 355 0.97 8.83 16.68
C PHE A 355 -0.25 9.67 16.31
N GLU A 356 -0.81 10.34 17.31
CA GLU A 356 -1.53 11.58 17.14
C GLU A 356 -0.48 12.71 17.15
N VAL A 357 -0.52 13.58 16.13
CA VAL A 357 0.46 14.66 15.94
C VAL A 357 -0.28 15.99 15.85
N SER A 358 0.02 16.89 16.77
CA SER A 358 -0.56 18.23 16.86
C SER A 358 0.41 19.30 16.36
N PHE A 359 -0.09 20.16 15.50
CA PHE A 359 0.61 21.34 14.98
C PHE A 359 -0.07 22.59 15.54
N THR A 360 0.69 23.45 16.22
CA THR A 360 0.25 24.76 16.68
C THR A 360 1.22 25.79 16.14
N ASP A 361 0.76 26.59 15.17
CA ASP A 361 1.56 27.61 14.48
C ASP A 361 2.93 27.09 14.01
N TRP A 362 3.00 25.83 13.58
CA TRP A 362 4.25 25.20 13.16
C TRP A 362 4.69 25.76 11.80
N PHE A 363 5.87 26.40 11.78
CA PHE A 363 6.41 27.01 10.57
C PHE A 363 7.05 25.96 9.65
N VAL A 364 6.70 26.02 8.37
CA VAL A 364 7.27 25.18 7.30
C VAL A 364 7.78 26.09 6.18
N PRO A 365 9.06 26.00 5.79
CA PRO A 365 9.62 26.80 4.71
C PRO A 365 8.86 26.62 3.38
N ALA A 366 8.82 27.65 2.55
CA ALA A 366 8.16 27.59 1.24
C ALA A 366 8.75 26.51 0.33
N ALA A 367 10.06 26.25 0.44
CA ALA A 367 10.76 25.20 -0.31
C ALA A 367 10.27 23.77 0.00
N ASN A 368 9.60 23.58 1.14
CA ASN A 368 9.09 22.29 1.58
C ASN A 368 7.64 22.01 1.12
N LEU A 369 7.00 22.92 0.41
CA LEU A 369 5.77 22.67 -0.34
C LEU A 369 6.11 21.84 -1.58
N ILE A 370 5.66 20.59 -1.66
CA ILE A 370 6.00 19.72 -2.79
C ILE A 370 5.45 20.29 -4.09
N GLY A 371 6.33 20.49 -5.07
CA GLY A 371 6.04 21.13 -6.36
C GLY A 371 6.05 22.66 -6.32
N GLY A 372 6.43 23.27 -5.19
CA GLY A 372 6.47 24.73 -5.05
C GLY A 372 5.09 25.36 -5.31
N GLU A 373 5.04 26.53 -5.92
CA GLU A 373 3.78 27.22 -6.22
C GLU A 373 2.84 26.40 -7.13
N GLU A 374 3.39 25.64 -8.07
CA GLU A 374 2.61 24.76 -8.95
C GLU A 374 2.00 23.56 -8.21
N GLY A 375 2.53 23.21 -7.04
CA GLY A 375 2.03 22.17 -6.14
C GLY A 375 0.81 22.58 -5.32
N LEU A 376 0.46 23.87 -5.28
CA LEU A 376 -0.72 24.35 -4.57
C LEU A 376 -2.00 23.73 -5.10
N GLY A 377 -2.80 23.14 -4.19
CA GLY A 377 -4.05 22.47 -4.53
C GLY A 377 -3.88 21.10 -5.22
N ARG A 378 -2.65 20.60 -5.39
CA ARG A 378 -2.34 19.31 -6.02
C ARG A 378 -2.00 18.22 -5.00
N GLY A 379 -1.95 18.54 -3.71
CA GLY A 379 -1.50 17.62 -2.67
C GLY A 379 -2.27 16.32 -2.61
N PHE A 380 -3.58 16.34 -2.87
CA PHE A 380 -4.38 15.12 -2.94
C PHE A 380 -3.89 14.14 -4.02
N TYR A 381 -3.60 14.63 -5.21
CA TYR A 381 -3.15 13.79 -6.33
C TYR A 381 -1.74 13.23 -6.09
N LEU A 382 -0.84 14.06 -5.55
CA LEU A 382 0.53 13.64 -5.22
C LEU A 382 0.53 12.57 -4.13
N GLN A 383 -0.31 12.73 -3.11
CA GLN A 383 -0.49 11.73 -2.08
C GLN A 383 -1.06 10.40 -2.64
N MET A 384 -2.03 10.47 -3.57
CA MET A 384 -2.59 9.26 -4.19
C MET A 384 -1.54 8.52 -4.99
N ALA A 385 -0.68 9.21 -5.75
CA ALA A 385 0.44 8.60 -6.46
C ALA A 385 1.42 7.89 -5.50
N GLY A 386 1.74 8.51 -4.36
CA GLY A 386 2.55 7.88 -3.32
C GLY A 386 1.90 6.64 -2.70
N PHE A 387 0.57 6.62 -2.57
CA PHE A 387 -0.15 5.52 -1.92
C PHE A 387 -0.34 4.28 -2.81
N GLU A 388 -0.15 4.35 -4.11
CA GLU A 388 -0.33 3.19 -5.01
C GLU A 388 0.56 2.02 -4.58
N ASN A 389 1.85 2.24 -4.44
CA ASN A 389 2.80 1.22 -4.01
C ASN A 389 2.57 0.79 -2.55
N GLY A 390 2.24 1.72 -1.67
CA GLY A 390 1.90 1.41 -0.28
C GLY A 390 0.70 0.47 -0.13
N ARG A 391 -0.26 0.51 -1.06
CA ARG A 391 -1.38 -0.44 -1.10
C ARG A 391 -0.94 -1.83 -1.55
N ILE A 392 -0.04 -1.91 -2.53
CA ILE A 392 0.54 -3.19 -2.99
C ILE A 392 1.33 -3.83 -1.85
N GLN A 393 2.19 -3.08 -1.16
CA GLN A 393 2.93 -3.55 0.00
C GLN A 393 2.01 -3.98 1.17
N THR A 394 0.86 -3.32 1.34
CA THR A 394 -0.11 -3.72 2.38
C THR A 394 -0.77 -5.06 2.04
N ALA A 395 -0.88 -5.42 0.77
CA ALA A 395 -1.43 -6.69 0.32
C ALA A 395 -0.41 -7.84 0.44
N ALA A 396 0.88 -7.55 0.28
CA ALA A 396 1.99 -8.50 0.46
C ALA A 396 2.18 -8.88 1.94
#